data_060a54b73b0544d7a209ea37870488f3
#
_entry.id   060a54b73b0544d7a209ea37870488f3
#
_cell.length_a   1.000
_cell.length_b   1.000
_cell.length_c   1.000
_cell.angle_alpha   90.00
_cell.angle_beta   90.00
_cell.angle_gamma   90.00
#
_symmetry.space_group_name_H-M   'P 1'
#
loop_
_entity.id
_entity.type
_entity.pdbx_description
1 polymer ?
#
loop_
_entity_poly.entity_id
_entity_poly.type
_entity_poly.pdbx_seq_one_letter_code
_entity_poly.pdbx_strand_id
1 'polypeptide(L)'
;FTMLEAGLVQKKDVSEIVTKNLGLFSIACVMYLVCGFALMYPADAIFAIAGGLDEAGEAISYGIFPAIATSWGLSADMPLEEIGMAYGMDYSQQADFFFQVVFVATAMSIVSGAVAGRMKLIPFFIFTVILTAFIYPVQGYWNWGGGFLSVLGYSDYAGSGTVHLLGAAAALGVVTLLGARNGKYGADGSINPVSYTHLTLPTMFEV
;
A
#
# COMPACT_ATOMS: atom_id res chain seq x y z
N PHE A 1 -13.38 1.87 -3.79
CA PHE A 1 -12.72 3.15 -3.46
C PHE A 1 -12.83 4.15 -4.60
N THR A 2 -12.41 3.83 -5.84
CA THR A 2 -12.41 4.78 -6.98
C THR A 2 -13.73 5.51 -7.16
N MET A 3 -14.85 4.80 -7.17
CA MET A 3 -16.18 5.40 -7.33
C MET A 3 -16.58 6.26 -6.12
N LEU A 4 -16.22 5.81 -4.91
CA LEU A 4 -16.44 6.59 -3.70
C LEU A 4 -15.66 7.90 -3.71
N GLU A 5 -14.36 7.84 -4.03
CA GLU A 5 -13.53 9.03 -4.15
C GLU A 5 -14.00 9.98 -5.26
N ALA A 6 -14.35 9.43 -6.42
CA ALA A 6 -14.90 10.21 -7.53
C ALA A 6 -16.15 11.00 -7.12
N GLY A 7 -16.96 10.41 -6.24
CA GLY A 7 -18.12 11.06 -5.69
C GLY A 7 -17.84 12.11 -4.61
N LEU A 8 -16.72 12.02 -3.90
CA LEU A 8 -16.34 12.91 -2.81
C LEU A 8 -15.52 14.13 -3.25
N VAL A 9 -15.22 14.28 -4.52
CA VAL A 9 -14.48 15.42 -5.07
C VAL A 9 -15.39 16.36 -5.87
N GLN A 10 -14.86 17.53 -6.25
CA GLN A 10 -15.59 18.42 -7.16
C GLN A 10 -15.70 17.77 -8.54
N LYS A 11 -16.80 18.04 -9.25
CA LYS A 11 -17.05 17.47 -10.58
C LYS A 11 -15.88 17.64 -11.56
N LYS A 12 -15.17 18.76 -11.49
CA LYS A 12 -13.99 19.02 -12.33
C LYS A 12 -12.80 18.12 -12.04
N ASP A 13 -12.72 17.58 -10.81
CA ASP A 13 -11.59 16.78 -10.32
C ASP A 13 -11.84 15.26 -10.46
N VAL A 14 -13.03 14.86 -10.93
CA VAL A 14 -13.42 13.44 -11.06
C VAL A 14 -12.47 12.68 -11.99
N SER A 15 -12.14 13.22 -13.15
CA SER A 15 -11.23 12.57 -14.11
C SER A 15 -9.82 12.41 -13.53
N GLU A 16 -9.35 13.39 -12.78
CA GLU A 16 -8.06 13.34 -12.10
C GLU A 16 -8.05 12.22 -11.04
N ILE A 17 -9.09 12.11 -10.23
CA ILE A 17 -9.19 11.08 -9.19
C ILE A 17 -9.28 9.68 -9.78
N VAL A 18 -10.04 9.49 -10.86
CA VAL A 18 -10.10 8.20 -11.58
C VAL A 18 -8.73 7.82 -12.14
N THR A 19 -8.02 8.78 -12.74
CA THR A 19 -6.65 8.57 -13.25
C THR A 19 -5.68 8.24 -12.12
N LYS A 20 -5.76 8.94 -10.98
CA LYS A 20 -4.94 8.65 -9.79
C LYS A 20 -5.18 7.23 -9.29
N ASN A 21 -6.42 6.81 -9.15
CA ASN A 21 -6.76 5.48 -8.66
C ASN A 21 -6.29 4.37 -9.61
N LEU A 22 -6.49 4.52 -10.92
CA LEU A 22 -6.00 3.55 -11.90
C LEU A 22 -4.46 3.49 -11.90
N GLY A 23 -3.81 4.65 -11.87
CA GLY A 23 -2.36 4.75 -11.85
C GLY A 23 -1.75 4.22 -10.57
N LEU A 24 -2.30 4.58 -9.40
CA LEU A 24 -1.79 4.07 -8.11
C LEU A 24 -1.90 2.56 -8.00
N PHE A 25 -3.01 1.97 -8.47
CA PHE A 25 -3.18 0.52 -8.44
C PHE A 25 -2.14 -0.18 -9.32
N SER A 26 -1.96 0.31 -10.54
CA SER A 26 -0.96 -0.23 -11.47
C SER A 26 0.47 -0.11 -10.91
N ILE A 27 0.82 1.06 -10.37
CA ILE A 27 2.14 1.30 -9.75
C ILE A 27 2.32 0.40 -8.53
N ALA A 28 1.31 0.27 -7.66
CA ALA A 28 1.37 -0.59 -6.49
C ALA A 28 1.64 -2.05 -6.88
N CYS A 29 0.92 -2.57 -7.89
CA CYS A 29 1.13 -3.92 -8.39
C CYS A 29 2.58 -4.13 -8.86
N VAL A 30 3.12 -3.21 -9.65
CA VAL A 30 4.48 -3.31 -10.18
C VAL A 30 5.52 -3.16 -9.07
N MET A 31 5.40 -2.15 -8.23
CA MET A 31 6.39 -1.88 -7.18
C MET A 31 6.39 -2.95 -6.10
N TYR A 32 5.23 -3.46 -5.73
CA TYR A 32 5.12 -4.54 -4.78
C TYR A 32 5.67 -5.86 -5.34
N LEU A 33 5.45 -6.14 -6.64
CA LEU A 33 6.06 -7.27 -7.33
C LEU A 33 7.59 -7.16 -7.40
N VAL A 34 8.11 -5.99 -7.73
CA VAL A 34 9.56 -5.78 -7.95
C VAL A 34 10.36 -5.90 -6.65
N CYS A 35 9.88 -5.33 -5.56
CA CYS A 35 10.63 -5.31 -4.29
C CYS A 35 9.76 -5.37 -3.03
N GLY A 36 8.53 -4.87 -3.07
CA GLY A 36 7.72 -4.69 -1.87
C GLY A 36 7.39 -6.00 -1.17
N PHE A 37 7.00 -7.04 -1.91
CA PHE A 37 6.67 -8.33 -1.33
C PHE A 37 7.86 -8.97 -0.59
N ALA A 38 9.03 -8.91 -1.20
CA ALA A 38 10.25 -9.43 -0.59
C ALA A 38 10.70 -8.62 0.65
N LEU A 39 10.42 -7.32 0.68
CA LEU A 39 10.68 -6.49 1.85
C LEU A 39 9.69 -6.74 2.98
N MET A 40 8.44 -7.06 2.64
CA MET A 40 7.40 -7.32 3.64
C MET A 40 7.51 -8.72 4.24
N TYR A 41 7.89 -9.70 3.44
CA TYR A 41 8.07 -11.10 3.83
C TYR A 41 9.51 -11.54 3.57
N PRO A 42 10.45 -11.07 4.40
CA PRO A 42 11.87 -11.34 4.18
C PRO A 42 12.31 -12.70 4.68
N ALA A 43 11.47 -13.74 4.61
CA ALA A 43 11.71 -15.02 5.23
C ALA A 43 13.19 -15.48 5.15
N ASP A 44 13.90 -15.06 4.09
CA ASP A 44 15.34 -15.33 3.97
C ASP A 44 16.15 -14.09 3.53
N ALA A 45 15.51 -13.03 3.04
CA ALA A 45 16.19 -11.92 2.39
C ALA A 45 16.65 -10.81 3.33
N ILE A 46 15.93 -10.51 4.42
CA ILE A 46 16.38 -9.50 5.41
C ILE A 46 17.34 -10.11 6.42
N PHE A 47 17.22 -11.39 6.76
CA PHE A 47 18.29 -12.06 7.50
C PHE A 47 19.60 -12.00 6.72
N ALA A 48 19.55 -12.03 5.41
CA ALA A 48 20.72 -11.88 4.55
C ALA A 48 21.26 -10.44 4.50
N ILE A 49 20.40 -9.42 4.55
CA ILE A 49 20.82 -8.01 4.67
C ILE A 49 21.25 -7.68 6.11
N ALA A 50 20.65 -8.34 7.10
CA ALA A 50 20.92 -8.15 8.52
C ALA A 50 21.97 -9.12 9.10
N GLY A 51 22.58 -9.99 8.28
CA GLY A 51 23.61 -10.93 8.73
C GLY A 51 23.05 -12.15 9.47
N GLY A 52 21.94 -12.72 8.99
CA GLY A 52 21.42 -14.01 9.45
C GLY A 52 22.40 -15.16 9.15
N LEU A 53 22.27 -16.25 9.92
CA LEU A 53 23.05 -17.46 9.72
C LEU A 53 22.11 -18.55 9.20
N ASP A 54 22.58 -19.40 8.29
CA ASP A 54 21.86 -20.59 7.86
C ASP A 54 21.87 -21.69 8.96
N GLU A 55 21.21 -22.81 8.71
CA GLU A 55 21.19 -23.95 9.64
C GLU A 55 22.59 -24.53 9.94
N ALA A 56 23.58 -24.23 9.08
CA ALA A 56 24.97 -24.60 9.26
C ALA A 56 25.79 -23.54 9.99
N GLY A 57 25.20 -22.38 10.30
CA GLY A 57 25.85 -21.27 10.99
C GLY A 57 26.69 -20.39 10.05
N GLU A 58 26.51 -20.48 8.75
CA GLU A 58 27.18 -19.64 7.77
C GLU A 58 26.33 -18.39 7.44
N ALA A 59 27.00 -17.26 7.25
CA ALA A 59 26.31 -15.99 6.88
C ALA A 59 25.73 -16.08 5.48
N ILE A 60 24.41 -16.04 5.39
CA ILE A 60 23.69 -16.03 4.12
C ILE A 60 23.79 -14.63 3.53
N SER A 61 24.55 -14.46 2.47
CA SER A 61 24.68 -13.19 1.73
C SER A 61 23.88 -13.25 0.44
N TYR A 62 22.60 -12.94 0.52
CA TYR A 62 21.79 -12.71 -0.68
C TYR A 62 21.69 -11.20 -0.92
N GLY A 63 22.04 -10.73 -2.11
CA GLY A 63 21.72 -9.36 -2.50
C GLY A 63 20.21 -9.15 -2.73
N ILE A 64 19.81 -7.92 -2.95
CA ILE A 64 18.43 -7.53 -3.28
C ILE A 64 17.81 -8.33 -4.46
N PHE A 65 18.63 -8.79 -5.39
CA PHE A 65 18.20 -9.52 -6.60
C PHE A 65 17.61 -10.92 -6.33
N PRO A 66 18.14 -11.77 -5.46
CA PRO A 66 17.47 -13.01 -5.07
C PRO A 66 16.11 -12.82 -4.43
N ALA A 67 15.94 -11.77 -3.62
CA ALA A 67 14.65 -11.44 -3.03
C ALA A 67 13.61 -11.05 -4.10
N ILE A 68 14.02 -10.35 -5.15
CA ILE A 68 13.18 -10.05 -6.32
C ILE A 68 12.85 -11.34 -7.08
N ALA A 69 13.82 -12.22 -7.28
CA ALA A 69 13.62 -13.49 -7.97
C ALA A 69 12.63 -14.42 -7.23
N THR A 70 12.71 -14.48 -5.90
CA THR A 70 11.74 -15.24 -5.08
C THR A 70 10.34 -14.63 -5.14
N SER A 71 10.21 -13.31 -5.14
CA SER A 71 8.92 -12.62 -5.32
C SER A 71 8.28 -12.94 -6.67
N TRP A 72 9.09 -13.19 -7.69
CA TRP A 72 8.60 -13.54 -9.03
C TRP A 72 8.30 -15.03 -9.20
N GLY A 73 8.45 -15.85 -8.18
CA GLY A 73 8.29 -17.30 -8.27
C GLY A 73 9.35 -17.96 -9.17
N LEU A 74 10.49 -17.29 -9.35
CA LEU A 74 11.59 -17.74 -10.22
C LEU A 74 12.59 -18.65 -9.49
N SER A 75 12.37 -18.98 -8.21
CA SER A 75 13.10 -20.08 -7.57
C SER A 75 12.59 -21.40 -8.15
N ALA A 76 13.26 -21.88 -9.19
CA ALA A 76 12.76 -22.84 -10.15
C ALA A 76 12.64 -24.27 -9.61
N ASP A 77 13.05 -24.57 -8.40
CA ASP A 77 13.25 -25.93 -7.93
C ASP A 77 12.35 -26.37 -6.77
N MET A 78 11.51 -25.50 -6.21
CA MET A 78 10.55 -25.88 -5.19
C MET A 78 9.15 -26.10 -5.79
N PRO A 79 8.51 -27.26 -5.58
CA PRO A 79 7.10 -27.45 -5.89
C PRO A 79 6.23 -26.43 -5.16
N LEU A 80 5.18 -25.91 -5.81
CA LEU A 80 4.26 -24.91 -5.23
C LEU A 80 3.67 -25.33 -3.88
N GLU A 81 3.50 -26.63 -3.65
CA GLU A 81 3.03 -27.22 -2.39
C GLU A 81 4.05 -27.08 -1.26
N GLU A 82 5.35 -27.18 -1.54
CA GLU A 82 6.40 -27.03 -0.53
C GLU A 82 6.59 -25.56 -0.12
N ILE A 83 6.41 -24.62 -1.04
CA ILE A 83 6.53 -23.19 -0.74
C ILE A 83 5.47 -22.73 0.27
N GLY A 84 4.23 -23.19 0.13
CA GLY A 84 3.16 -22.89 1.09
C GLY A 84 3.42 -23.49 2.49
N MET A 85 3.89 -24.73 2.53
CA MET A 85 4.16 -25.44 3.79
C MET A 85 5.41 -24.92 4.52
N ALA A 86 6.42 -24.44 3.79
CA ALA A 86 7.64 -23.87 4.38
C ALA A 86 7.35 -22.61 5.22
N TYR A 87 6.28 -21.86 4.90
CA TYR A 87 5.85 -20.67 5.64
C TYR A 87 4.70 -20.92 6.61
N GLY A 88 4.27 -22.19 6.81
CA GLY A 88 3.15 -22.54 7.69
C GLY A 88 1.82 -21.96 7.23
N MET A 89 1.67 -21.68 5.94
CA MET A 89 0.45 -21.14 5.34
C MET A 89 -0.33 -22.24 4.62
N ASP A 90 -1.67 -22.23 4.76
CA ASP A 90 -2.57 -23.15 4.06
C ASP A 90 -2.78 -22.77 2.57
N TYR A 91 -2.02 -21.81 2.05
CA TYR A 91 -2.15 -21.28 0.69
C TYR A 91 -0.77 -20.92 0.08
N SER A 92 -0.72 -20.85 -1.24
CA SER A 92 0.53 -20.58 -1.97
C SER A 92 1.02 -19.14 -1.78
N GLN A 93 2.32 -18.93 -1.88
CA GLN A 93 2.94 -17.59 -1.86
C GLN A 93 2.38 -16.65 -2.93
N GLN A 94 2.02 -17.18 -4.10
CA GLN A 94 1.40 -16.40 -5.16
C GLN A 94 -0.02 -15.93 -4.79
N ALA A 95 -0.77 -16.76 -4.07
CA ALA A 95 -2.08 -16.38 -3.55
C ALA A 95 -1.94 -15.29 -2.48
N ASP A 96 -0.94 -15.42 -1.59
CA ASP A 96 -0.64 -14.37 -0.61
C ASP A 96 -0.20 -13.07 -1.28
N PHE A 97 0.70 -13.13 -2.26
CA PHE A 97 1.08 -11.95 -3.05
C PHE A 97 -0.14 -11.23 -3.64
N PHE A 98 -1.03 -11.98 -4.30
CA PHE A 98 -2.23 -11.40 -4.90
C PHE A 98 -3.16 -10.79 -3.85
N PHE A 99 -3.30 -11.43 -2.71
CA PHE A 99 -4.07 -10.93 -1.59
C PHE A 99 -3.45 -9.66 -1.00
N GLN A 100 -2.15 -9.63 -0.80
CA GLN A 100 -1.44 -8.52 -0.16
C GLN A 100 -1.30 -7.29 -1.06
N VAL A 101 -1.14 -7.47 -2.37
CA VAL A 101 -0.97 -6.33 -3.29
C VAL A 101 -2.15 -5.37 -3.27
N VAL A 102 -3.37 -5.85 -3.03
CA VAL A 102 -4.56 -5.00 -2.94
C VAL A 102 -4.56 -4.15 -1.67
N PHE A 103 -3.94 -4.62 -0.59
CA PHE A 103 -3.78 -3.83 0.64
C PHE A 103 -2.73 -2.73 0.48
N VAL A 104 -1.65 -3.01 -0.23
CA VAL A 104 -0.65 -1.99 -0.61
C VAL A 104 -1.32 -0.86 -1.39
N ALA A 105 -2.11 -1.22 -2.40
CA ALA A 105 -2.87 -0.26 -3.19
C ALA A 105 -3.92 0.47 -2.33
N THR A 106 -4.55 -0.22 -1.38
CA THR A 106 -5.53 0.37 -0.45
C THR A 106 -4.90 1.45 0.43
N ALA A 107 -3.72 1.21 1.01
CA ALA A 107 -3.02 2.20 1.81
C ALA A 107 -2.75 3.48 1.01
N MET A 108 -2.32 3.35 -0.25
CA MET A 108 -2.13 4.50 -1.13
C MET A 108 -3.44 5.15 -1.57
N SER A 109 -4.53 4.38 -1.71
CA SER A 109 -5.86 4.92 -2.02
C SER A 109 -6.40 5.80 -0.88
N ILE A 110 -6.11 5.48 0.38
CA ILE A 110 -6.42 6.36 1.51
C ILE A 110 -5.73 7.72 1.35
N VAL A 111 -4.46 7.73 0.94
CA VAL A 111 -3.74 8.97 0.66
C VAL A 111 -4.37 9.72 -0.52
N SER A 112 -4.78 9.01 -1.59
CA SER A 112 -5.36 9.65 -2.78
C SER A 112 -6.60 10.49 -2.44
N GLY A 113 -7.49 9.96 -1.61
CA GLY A 113 -8.66 10.69 -1.13
C GLY A 113 -8.30 11.92 -0.30
N ALA A 114 -7.31 11.80 0.59
CA ALA A 114 -6.86 12.91 1.43
C ALA A 114 -6.24 14.07 0.64
N VAL A 115 -5.56 13.78 -0.47
CA VAL A 115 -4.89 14.81 -1.31
C VAL A 115 -5.69 15.21 -2.55
N ALA A 116 -6.91 14.75 -2.67
CA ALA A 116 -7.80 15.07 -3.78
C ALA A 116 -7.98 16.58 -3.93
N GLY A 117 -7.90 17.10 -5.16
CA GLY A 117 -8.03 18.51 -5.47
C GLY A 117 -6.91 19.42 -4.92
N ARG A 118 -5.78 18.85 -4.42
CA ARG A 118 -4.67 19.65 -3.88
C ARG A 118 -3.27 19.16 -4.30
N MET A 119 -3.11 17.93 -4.77
CA MET A 119 -1.83 17.38 -5.19
C MET A 119 -1.83 17.09 -6.69
N LYS A 120 -0.80 17.58 -7.38
CA LYS A 120 -0.62 17.33 -8.82
C LYS A 120 -0.35 15.85 -9.07
N LEU A 121 -0.69 15.37 -10.28
CA LEU A 121 -0.62 13.97 -10.67
C LEU A 121 0.79 13.37 -10.59
N ILE A 122 1.80 14.06 -11.12
CA ILE A 122 3.18 13.52 -11.15
C ILE A 122 3.79 13.37 -9.74
N PRO A 123 3.77 14.39 -8.86
CA PRO A 123 4.21 14.19 -7.47
C PRO A 123 3.44 13.09 -6.74
N PHE A 124 2.15 12.93 -7.03
CA PHE A 124 1.34 11.84 -6.48
C PHE A 124 1.88 10.47 -6.90
N PHE A 125 2.19 10.27 -8.17
CA PHE A 125 2.76 8.99 -8.64
C PHE A 125 4.17 8.72 -8.11
N ILE A 126 5.01 9.75 -7.97
CA ILE A 126 6.32 9.59 -7.32
C ILE A 126 6.14 9.13 -5.87
N PHE A 127 5.22 9.76 -5.14
CA PHE A 127 4.92 9.34 -3.77
C PHE A 127 4.34 7.92 -3.71
N THR A 128 3.49 7.55 -4.69
CA THR A 128 2.97 6.18 -4.81
C THR A 128 4.09 5.16 -4.93
N VAL A 129 5.09 5.41 -5.79
CA VAL A 129 6.27 4.52 -5.92
C VAL A 129 6.97 4.34 -4.57
N ILE A 130 7.27 5.43 -3.87
CA ILE A 130 7.99 5.40 -2.60
C ILE A 130 7.17 4.66 -1.52
N LEU A 131 5.88 4.96 -1.41
CA LEU A 131 5.02 4.34 -0.41
C LEU A 131 4.86 2.85 -0.67
N THR A 132 4.57 2.45 -1.90
CA THR A 132 4.24 1.05 -2.23
C THR A 132 5.46 0.15 -2.37
N ALA A 133 6.63 0.71 -2.73
CA ALA A 133 7.88 -0.03 -2.83
C ALA A 133 8.57 -0.21 -1.47
N PHE A 134 8.51 0.79 -0.58
CA PHE A 134 9.35 0.82 0.61
C PHE A 134 8.58 1.06 1.90
N ILE A 135 7.81 2.15 2.02
CA ILE A 135 7.21 2.55 3.31
C ILE A 135 6.21 1.50 3.79
N TYR A 136 5.28 1.12 2.94
CA TYR A 136 4.27 0.11 3.28
C TYR A 136 4.91 -1.27 3.56
N PRO A 137 5.79 -1.82 2.69
CA PRO A 137 6.39 -3.12 2.93
C PRO A 137 7.19 -3.19 4.23
N VAL A 138 8.00 -2.19 4.53
CA VAL A 138 8.79 -2.14 5.77
C VAL A 138 7.88 -2.09 7.00
N GLN A 139 6.83 -1.30 6.96
CA GLN A 139 5.88 -1.23 8.08
C GLN A 139 5.03 -2.51 8.17
N GLY A 140 4.63 -3.07 7.03
CA GLY A 140 3.92 -4.35 6.98
C GLY A 140 4.73 -5.51 7.55
N TYR A 141 6.05 -5.50 7.33
CA TYR A 141 6.97 -6.44 7.96
C TYR A 141 6.90 -6.39 9.49
N TRP A 142 6.76 -5.22 10.10
CA TRP A 142 6.73 -5.10 11.56
C TRP A 142 5.68 -5.98 12.24
N ASN A 143 4.56 -6.23 11.58
CA ASN A 143 3.48 -7.08 12.08
C ASN A 143 3.32 -8.37 11.24
N TRP A 144 2.84 -8.27 10.01
CA TRP A 144 2.49 -9.42 9.19
C TRP A 144 3.71 -10.20 8.69
N GLY A 145 4.82 -9.54 8.49
CA GLY A 145 6.09 -10.16 8.09
C GLY A 145 6.91 -10.76 9.24
N GLY A 146 6.35 -10.85 10.46
CA GLY A 146 7.05 -11.46 11.62
C GLY A 146 8.03 -10.51 12.33
N GLY A 147 7.96 -9.21 12.09
CA GLY A 147 8.83 -8.21 12.71
C GLY A 147 8.51 -7.95 14.19
N PHE A 148 9.07 -6.86 14.73
CA PHE A 148 9.07 -6.59 16.17
C PHE A 148 7.68 -6.45 16.80
N LEU A 149 6.68 -5.94 16.06
CA LEU A 149 5.30 -5.85 16.58
C LEU A 149 4.68 -7.23 16.74
N SER A 150 4.92 -8.13 15.79
CA SER A 150 4.50 -9.54 15.89
C SER A 150 5.11 -10.22 17.11
N VAL A 151 6.42 -10.03 17.32
CA VAL A 151 7.14 -10.58 18.50
C VAL A 151 6.60 -10.02 19.81
N LEU A 152 6.15 -8.77 19.84
CA LEU A 152 5.50 -8.16 20.99
C LEU A 152 4.05 -8.61 21.21
N GLY A 153 3.52 -9.46 20.32
CA GLY A 153 2.15 -9.99 20.42
C GLY A 153 1.07 -9.08 19.84
N TYR A 154 1.45 -8.05 19.07
CA TYR A 154 0.47 -7.23 18.35
C TYR A 154 -0.19 -8.06 17.25
N SER A 155 -1.51 -8.12 17.26
CA SER A 155 -2.31 -8.82 16.26
C SER A 155 -3.18 -7.85 15.50
N ASP A 156 -3.03 -7.81 14.19
CA ASP A 156 -3.86 -7.02 13.26
C ASP A 156 -4.46 -7.94 12.20
N TYR A 157 -5.68 -8.42 12.45
CA TYR A 157 -6.35 -9.35 11.54
C TYR A 157 -6.79 -8.68 10.23
N ALA A 158 -7.40 -7.50 10.32
CA ALA A 158 -8.06 -6.86 9.18
C ALA A 158 -7.22 -5.73 8.55
N GLY A 159 -6.04 -5.43 9.04
CA GLY A 159 -5.20 -4.33 8.54
C GLY A 159 -5.57 -2.96 9.08
N SER A 160 -6.24 -2.88 10.23
CA SER A 160 -6.56 -1.59 10.85
C SER A 160 -5.32 -0.75 11.16
N GLY A 161 -4.26 -1.38 11.66
CA GLY A 161 -2.95 -0.75 11.89
C GLY A 161 -2.09 -0.80 10.63
N THR A 162 -1.92 -1.98 10.08
CA THR A 162 -0.97 -2.23 8.98
C THR A 162 -1.36 -1.50 7.70
N VAL A 163 -2.64 -1.42 7.36
CA VAL A 163 -3.12 -0.78 6.12
C VAL A 163 -3.70 0.61 6.38
N HIS A 164 -4.74 0.69 7.23
CA HIS A 164 -5.51 1.91 7.38
C HIS A 164 -4.78 2.98 8.20
N LEU A 165 -4.15 2.62 9.30
CA LEU A 165 -3.37 3.58 10.09
C LEU A 165 -2.15 4.08 9.32
N LEU A 166 -1.45 3.20 8.59
CA LEU A 166 -0.35 3.63 7.73
C LEU A 166 -0.84 4.63 6.67
N GLY A 167 -1.90 4.28 5.93
CA GLY A 167 -2.48 5.15 4.92
C GLY A 167 -2.89 6.50 5.51
N ALA A 168 -3.52 6.50 6.69
CA ALA A 168 -3.93 7.72 7.38
C ALA A 168 -2.73 8.55 7.87
N ALA A 169 -1.68 7.93 8.41
CA ALA A 169 -0.46 8.61 8.84
C ALA A 169 0.29 9.23 7.67
N ALA A 170 0.42 8.50 6.56
CA ALA A 170 1.00 9.02 5.33
C ALA A 170 0.17 10.19 4.77
N ALA A 171 -1.16 10.06 4.76
CA ALA A 171 -2.08 11.12 4.37
C ALA A 171 -1.92 12.36 5.25
N LEU A 172 -1.84 12.19 6.57
CA LEU A 172 -1.62 13.29 7.52
C LEU A 172 -0.31 14.04 7.22
N GLY A 173 0.79 13.30 7.02
CA GLY A 173 2.09 13.90 6.66
C GLY A 173 2.02 14.72 5.37
N VAL A 174 1.41 14.19 4.32
CA VAL A 174 1.28 14.91 3.04
C VAL A 174 0.34 16.11 3.17
N VAL A 175 -0.80 15.96 3.85
CA VAL A 175 -1.79 17.04 4.01
C VAL A 175 -1.25 18.19 4.85
N THR A 176 -0.44 17.94 5.86
CA THR A 176 0.20 19.00 6.65
C THR A 176 1.15 19.85 5.80
N LEU A 177 1.82 19.24 4.82
CA LEU A 177 2.71 19.96 3.90
C LEU A 177 1.94 20.70 2.81
N LEU A 178 0.89 20.10 2.25
CA LEU A 178 0.10 20.69 1.16
C LEU A 178 -0.89 21.76 1.63
N GLY A 179 -1.33 21.71 2.87
CA GLY A 179 -2.35 22.59 3.40
C GLY A 179 -3.76 22.31 2.85
N ALA A 180 -4.64 23.30 2.96
CA ALA A 180 -6.01 23.20 2.48
C ALA A 180 -6.09 23.25 0.96
N ARG A 181 -7.10 22.58 0.38
CA ARG A 181 -7.39 22.71 -1.05
C ARG A 181 -7.74 24.16 -1.42
N ASN A 182 -7.44 24.54 -2.65
CA ASN A 182 -7.75 25.88 -3.16
C ASN A 182 -9.26 26.17 -3.07
N GLY A 183 -9.59 27.33 -2.53
CA GLY A 183 -10.97 27.79 -2.38
C GLY A 183 -11.75 27.12 -1.23
N LYS A 184 -11.10 26.36 -0.33
CA LYS A 184 -11.76 25.80 0.86
C LYS A 184 -12.22 26.90 1.83
N TYR A 185 -11.40 27.92 2.02
CA TYR A 185 -11.68 29.04 2.89
C TYR A 185 -11.84 30.31 2.05
N GLY A 186 -12.89 31.07 2.29
CA GLY A 186 -13.07 32.42 1.73
C GLY A 186 -12.18 33.43 2.42
N ALA A 187 -12.02 34.61 1.79
CA ALA A 187 -11.27 35.72 2.39
C ALA A 187 -11.90 36.24 3.70
N ASP A 188 -13.18 36.00 3.89
CA ASP A 188 -13.98 36.30 5.08
C ASP A 188 -13.95 35.22 6.16
N GLY A 189 -13.16 34.15 5.95
CA GLY A 189 -13.11 32.98 6.84
C GLY A 189 -14.23 31.97 6.63
N SER A 190 -15.12 32.18 5.67
CA SER A 190 -16.18 31.24 5.34
C SER A 190 -15.61 29.91 4.82
N ILE A 191 -16.31 28.81 5.07
CA ILE A 191 -15.92 27.46 4.59
C ILE A 191 -16.78 27.14 3.37
N ASN A 192 -16.10 26.88 2.24
CA ASN A 192 -16.74 26.40 1.04
C ASN A 192 -16.70 24.87 0.98
N PRO A 193 -17.82 24.18 1.30
CA PRO A 193 -17.87 22.72 1.22
C PRO A 193 -17.78 22.24 -0.23
N VAL A 194 -17.39 20.98 -0.43
CA VAL A 194 -17.49 20.34 -1.75
C VAL A 194 -18.97 20.04 -2.03
N SER A 195 -19.40 20.35 -3.26
CA SER A 195 -20.73 19.95 -3.71
C SER A 195 -20.70 18.49 -4.16
N TYR A 196 -21.51 17.68 -3.53
CA TYR A 196 -21.66 16.24 -3.82
C TYR A 196 -22.83 15.91 -4.75
N THR A 197 -23.33 16.89 -5.49
CA THR A 197 -24.51 16.70 -6.35
C THR A 197 -24.34 15.63 -7.43
N HIS A 198 -23.13 15.33 -7.85
CA HIS A 198 -22.82 14.28 -8.79
C HIS A 198 -22.75 12.86 -8.16
N LEU A 199 -22.76 12.78 -6.83
CA LEU A 199 -22.81 11.53 -6.07
C LEU A 199 -24.23 11.01 -5.85
N THR A 200 -25.23 11.79 -6.16
CA THR A 200 -26.61 11.50 -5.79
C THR A 200 -27.21 10.30 -6.52
N LEU A 201 -26.61 9.83 -7.61
CA LEU A 201 -27.09 8.67 -8.33
C LEU A 201 -27.13 7.36 -7.50
N PRO A 202 -26.14 7.02 -6.67
CA PRO A 202 -26.20 5.82 -5.84
C PRO A 202 -27.04 5.97 -4.57
N THR A 203 -27.30 7.20 -4.12
CA THR A 203 -28.01 7.47 -2.87
C THR A 203 -29.48 7.84 -3.09
N MET A 204 -29.86 8.11 -4.32
CA MET A 204 -31.27 8.38 -4.68
C MET A 204 -32.02 7.10 -5.08
N PHE A 205 -31.86 6.03 -4.34
CA PHE A 205 -32.92 5.05 -4.23
C PHE A 205 -33.91 5.57 -3.19
N GLU A 206 -34.61 6.61 -3.53
CA GLU A 206 -35.88 6.87 -2.90
C GLU A 206 -36.83 5.76 -3.36
N VAL A 207 -37.17 4.92 -2.41
CA VAL A 207 -38.29 3.98 -2.51
C VAL A 207 -39.58 4.77 -2.57
#